data_9330d50f40aa4eab6e0f2f36d197a177
#
_entry.id   9330d50f40aa4eab6e0f2f36d197a177
#
_cell.length_a   1.000
_cell.length_b   1.000
_cell.length_c   1.000
_cell.angle_alpha   90.00
_cell.angle_beta   90.00
_cell.angle_gamma   90.00
#
_symmetry.space_group_name_H-M   'P 1'
#
loop_
_entity.id
_entity.type
_entity.pdbx_description
1 polymer ?
#
loop_
_entity_poly.entity_id
_entity_poly.type
_entity_poly.pdbx_seq_one_letter_code
_entity_poly.pdbx_strand_id
1 'polypeptide(L)'
;MHLKAISEREENTMKISVIAIIFLSLYVGLGQLDALSLKTGLYSPVFGGAVTGLVLGDLKTGLIVGATLQLATLGVATYGGATVPDFLSGSVMGTAYAIISGRGAAYGIGLAIPIGLLLTQMDILARLANTYFQNHATKEAEKVNYTAVERDNLYGIISWVLSRAIPVFIGLTFGATVVKAINNWIPTWLMNGLKTAGIILPAMGIAILMRYLPLKRYYLYFILGFALMAYFAKQFSLLGLALVGFSLAAIYVMQKQKNNKSEKAQNIEKKDSNSKKEIKGIQNPNEAIEASRIDAEEVEFDA
;
A
#
# COMPACT_ATOMS: atom_id res chain seq x y z
N MET A 1 11.44 -49.97 3.29
CA MET A 1 10.08 -49.44 3.46
C MET A 1 10.08 -47.97 3.96
N HIS A 2 10.91 -47.60 4.93
CA HIS A 2 10.99 -46.26 5.51
C HIS A 2 11.42 -45.17 4.52
N LEU A 3 12.40 -45.46 3.65
CA LEU A 3 12.92 -44.52 2.65
C LEU A 3 11.87 -44.20 1.55
N LYS A 4 11.02 -45.13 1.19
CA LYS A 4 9.96 -44.91 0.22
C LYS A 4 8.83 -44.07 0.79
N ALA A 5 8.50 -44.25 2.06
CA ALA A 5 7.52 -43.43 2.79
C ALA A 5 8.03 -41.99 3.02
N ILE A 6 9.34 -41.78 3.19
CA ILE A 6 9.95 -40.45 3.28
C ILE A 6 9.92 -39.78 1.91
N SER A 7 10.29 -40.50 0.83
CA SER A 7 10.23 -39.99 -0.55
C SER A 7 8.80 -39.66 -0.98
N GLU A 8 7.81 -40.47 -0.64
CA GLU A 8 6.40 -40.21 -0.93
C GLU A 8 5.83 -39.03 -0.08
N ARG A 9 6.33 -38.85 1.14
CA ARG A 9 6.02 -37.66 1.96
C ARG A 9 6.67 -36.37 1.38
N GLU A 10 7.90 -36.43 0.94
CA GLU A 10 8.59 -35.30 0.31
C GLU A 10 7.95 -34.96 -1.05
N GLU A 11 7.48 -35.95 -1.81
CA GLU A 11 6.80 -35.70 -3.08
C GLU A 11 5.37 -35.15 -2.89
N ASN A 12 4.68 -35.55 -1.81
CA ASN A 12 3.36 -35.00 -1.46
C ASN A 12 3.41 -33.60 -0.82
N THR A 13 4.50 -33.23 -0.14
CA THR A 13 4.69 -31.89 0.42
C THR A 13 5.01 -30.84 -0.65
N MET A 14 5.38 -31.23 -1.86
CA MET A 14 5.72 -30.33 -2.98
C MET A 14 4.54 -29.97 -3.88
N LYS A 15 3.33 -30.49 -3.65
CA LYS A 15 2.16 -30.20 -4.50
C LYS A 15 1.17 -29.31 -3.77
N ILE A 16 0.92 -28.12 -4.31
CA ILE A 16 -0.17 -27.27 -3.84
C ILE A 16 -1.49 -27.93 -4.25
N SER A 17 -2.48 -27.97 -3.36
CA SER A 17 -3.83 -28.41 -3.69
C SER A 17 -4.42 -27.56 -4.81
N VAL A 18 -5.11 -28.17 -5.77
CA VAL A 18 -5.80 -27.48 -6.87
C VAL A 18 -6.76 -26.41 -6.34
N ILE A 19 -7.45 -26.71 -5.24
CA ILE A 19 -8.36 -25.76 -4.58
C ILE A 19 -7.59 -24.53 -4.09
N ALA A 20 -6.40 -24.71 -3.49
CA ALA A 20 -5.56 -23.63 -3.03
C ALA A 20 -5.04 -22.77 -4.21
N ILE A 21 -4.68 -23.39 -5.33
CA ILE A 21 -4.26 -22.68 -6.54
C ILE A 21 -5.38 -21.80 -7.08
N ILE A 22 -6.59 -22.36 -7.22
CA ILE A 22 -7.76 -21.64 -7.70
C ILE A 22 -8.09 -20.47 -6.76
N PHE A 23 -8.11 -20.72 -5.44
CA PHE A 23 -8.38 -19.70 -4.43
C PHE A 23 -7.37 -18.56 -4.46
N LEU A 24 -6.07 -18.86 -4.48
CA LEU A 24 -5.02 -17.85 -4.51
C LEU A 24 -5.02 -17.06 -5.82
N SER A 25 -5.28 -17.71 -6.95
CA SER A 25 -5.38 -17.04 -8.24
C SER A 25 -6.57 -16.08 -8.31
N LEU A 26 -7.73 -16.51 -7.79
CA LEU A 26 -8.91 -15.67 -7.69
C LEU A 26 -8.69 -14.51 -6.72
N TYR A 27 -8.06 -14.78 -5.57
CA TYR A 27 -7.71 -13.75 -4.60
C TYR A 27 -6.84 -12.64 -5.22
N VAL A 28 -5.81 -12.99 -6.00
CA VAL A 28 -4.96 -12.01 -6.67
C VAL A 28 -5.74 -11.22 -7.72
N GLY A 29 -6.60 -11.86 -8.49
CA GLY A 29 -7.49 -11.20 -9.44
C GLY A 29 -8.43 -10.19 -8.77
N LEU A 30 -9.06 -10.57 -7.66
CA LEU A 30 -9.91 -9.69 -6.86
C LEU A 30 -9.10 -8.58 -6.18
N GLY A 31 -7.87 -8.87 -5.74
CA GLY A 31 -6.95 -7.87 -5.20
C GLY A 31 -6.62 -6.79 -6.24
N GLN A 32 -6.53 -7.14 -7.53
CA GLN A 32 -6.35 -6.16 -8.59
C GLN A 32 -7.57 -5.21 -8.71
N LEU A 33 -8.78 -5.72 -8.56
CA LEU A 33 -9.98 -4.88 -8.52
C LEU A 33 -10.00 -3.96 -7.30
N ASP A 34 -9.61 -4.49 -6.14
CA ASP A 34 -9.48 -3.69 -4.91
C ASP A 34 -8.48 -2.54 -5.10
N ALA A 35 -7.35 -2.79 -5.75
CA ALA A 35 -6.34 -1.76 -6.05
C ALA A 35 -6.87 -0.64 -6.95
N LEU A 36 -7.78 -0.96 -7.88
CA LEU A 36 -8.32 -0.03 -8.87
C LEU A 36 -9.57 0.72 -8.37
N SER A 37 -10.36 0.12 -7.46
CA SER A 37 -11.67 0.63 -7.06
C SER A 37 -11.76 0.97 -5.58
N LEU A 38 -11.93 -0.04 -4.71
CA LEU A 38 -12.31 0.14 -3.31
C LEU A 38 -11.14 0.55 -2.41
N LYS A 39 -9.92 0.06 -2.69
CA LYS A 39 -8.69 0.27 -1.90
C LYS A 39 -8.86 -0.11 -0.43
N THR A 40 -9.51 -1.25 -0.17
CA THR A 40 -9.70 -1.79 1.19
C THR A 40 -8.39 -2.27 1.83
N GLY A 41 -7.36 -2.49 1.02
CA GLY A 41 -6.05 -2.97 1.45
C GLY A 41 -5.80 -4.45 1.14
N LEU A 42 -6.79 -5.19 0.65
CA LEU A 42 -6.64 -6.59 0.25
C LEU A 42 -5.61 -6.79 -0.88
N TYR A 43 -5.35 -5.74 -1.66
CA TYR A 43 -4.32 -5.74 -2.69
C TYR A 43 -2.89 -5.61 -2.12
N SER A 44 -2.74 -5.41 -0.81
CA SER A 44 -1.42 -5.19 -0.23
C SER A 44 -0.60 -6.48 -0.14
N PRO A 45 0.72 -6.41 -0.33
CA PRO A 45 1.61 -7.57 -0.27
C PRO A 45 1.55 -8.32 1.06
N VAL A 46 1.33 -7.61 2.19
CA VAL A 46 1.24 -8.25 3.50
C VAL A 46 0.03 -9.18 3.60
N PHE A 47 -1.12 -8.76 3.06
CA PHE A 47 -2.30 -9.64 2.98
C PHE A 47 -2.06 -10.78 1.99
N GLY A 48 -1.41 -10.52 0.85
CA GLY A 48 -1.03 -11.57 -0.11
C GLY A 48 -0.19 -12.68 0.53
N GLY A 49 0.84 -12.28 1.27
CA GLY A 49 1.69 -13.22 2.00
C GLY A 49 0.95 -13.95 3.12
N ALA A 50 0.13 -13.22 3.92
CA ALA A 50 -0.63 -13.81 5.02
C ALA A 50 -1.65 -14.83 4.52
N VAL A 51 -2.46 -14.49 3.51
CA VAL A 51 -3.47 -15.40 2.91
C VAL A 51 -2.79 -16.63 2.34
N THR A 52 -1.68 -16.46 1.59
CA THR A 52 -0.94 -17.59 1.03
C THR A 52 -0.33 -18.48 2.12
N GLY A 53 0.24 -17.86 3.16
CA GLY A 53 0.81 -18.57 4.29
C GLY A 53 -0.25 -19.35 5.09
N LEU A 54 -1.44 -18.80 5.28
CA LEU A 54 -2.59 -19.50 5.91
C LEU A 54 -3.04 -20.69 5.08
N VAL A 55 -3.22 -20.49 3.77
CA VAL A 55 -3.69 -21.54 2.84
C VAL A 55 -2.70 -22.70 2.73
N LEU A 56 -1.40 -22.40 2.78
CA LEU A 56 -0.34 -23.39 2.65
C LEU A 56 0.22 -23.91 3.99
N GLY A 57 -0.29 -23.39 5.13
CA GLY A 57 0.06 -23.88 6.46
C GLY A 57 1.34 -23.31 7.08
N ASP A 58 1.93 -22.25 6.50
CA ASP A 58 3.07 -21.53 7.09
C ASP A 58 2.83 -20.02 7.06
N LEU A 59 2.00 -19.57 7.99
CA LEU A 59 1.67 -18.15 8.17
C LEU A 59 2.92 -17.31 8.48
N LYS A 60 3.88 -17.86 9.23
CA LYS A 60 5.09 -17.13 9.61
C LYS A 60 5.91 -16.73 8.39
N THR A 61 6.18 -17.67 7.50
CA THR A 61 6.89 -17.40 6.24
C THR A 61 6.10 -16.43 5.38
N GLY A 62 4.76 -16.60 5.27
CA GLY A 62 3.90 -15.70 4.52
C GLY A 62 3.92 -14.26 5.02
N LEU A 63 3.81 -14.05 6.33
CA LEU A 63 3.88 -12.73 6.95
C LEU A 63 5.25 -12.07 6.75
N ILE A 64 6.35 -12.80 6.87
CA ILE A 64 7.69 -12.25 6.67
C ILE A 64 7.88 -11.80 5.21
N VAL A 65 7.49 -12.62 4.24
CA VAL A 65 7.56 -12.27 2.81
C VAL A 65 6.67 -11.06 2.51
N GLY A 66 5.39 -11.13 2.91
CA GLY A 66 4.43 -10.08 2.65
C GLY A 66 4.79 -8.75 3.29
N ALA A 67 5.18 -8.75 4.57
CA ALA A 67 5.57 -7.54 5.28
C ALA A 67 6.83 -6.90 4.67
N THR A 68 7.83 -7.71 4.29
CA THR A 68 9.05 -7.20 3.64
C THR A 68 8.72 -6.51 2.31
N LEU A 69 7.88 -7.12 1.49
CA LEU A 69 7.44 -6.53 0.22
C LEU A 69 6.54 -5.32 0.44
N GLN A 70 5.70 -5.32 1.48
CA GLN A 70 4.90 -4.15 1.86
C GLN A 70 5.77 -2.94 2.20
N LEU A 71 6.85 -3.14 2.97
CA LEU A 71 7.80 -2.08 3.27
C LEU A 71 8.49 -1.56 2.00
N ALA A 72 8.78 -2.43 1.04
CA ALA A 72 9.34 -2.03 -0.25
C ALA A 72 8.39 -1.16 -1.09
N THR A 73 7.08 -1.27 -0.88
CA THR A 73 6.08 -0.44 -1.59
C THR A 73 5.86 0.93 -0.98
N LEU A 74 6.42 1.22 0.20
CA LEU A 74 6.27 2.52 0.84
C LEU A 74 6.81 3.65 -0.05
N GLY A 75 5.98 4.65 -0.28
CA GLY A 75 6.33 5.77 -1.15
C GLY A 75 6.32 5.47 -2.66
N VAL A 76 6.06 4.23 -3.07
CA VAL A 76 5.92 3.86 -4.49
C VAL A 76 4.45 3.92 -4.88
N ALA A 77 4.12 4.69 -5.90
CA ALA A 77 2.76 4.81 -6.42
C ALA A 77 2.76 4.98 -7.94
N THR A 78 1.65 4.61 -8.57
CA THR A 78 1.44 4.69 -10.03
C THR A 78 1.03 6.11 -10.43
N TYR A 79 1.96 7.07 -10.40
CA TYR A 79 1.70 8.42 -10.88
C TYR A 79 1.95 8.53 -12.39
N GLY A 80 1.09 9.25 -13.09
CA GLY A 80 1.28 9.56 -14.51
C GLY A 80 1.28 8.34 -15.43
N GLY A 81 0.63 7.22 -15.04
CA GLY A 81 0.59 6.01 -15.87
C GLY A 81 1.84 5.12 -15.76
N ALA A 82 2.77 5.43 -14.88
CA ALA A 82 3.91 4.55 -14.62
C ALA A 82 3.43 3.21 -14.01
N THR A 83 4.00 2.10 -14.47
CA THR A 83 3.77 0.78 -13.91
C THR A 83 4.78 0.49 -12.80
N VAL A 84 4.30 0.03 -11.66
CA VAL A 84 5.13 -0.50 -10.56
C VAL A 84 5.13 -2.03 -10.60
N PRO A 85 6.18 -2.67 -10.08
CA PRO A 85 6.18 -4.14 -9.96
C PRO A 85 4.94 -4.64 -9.21
N ASP A 86 4.38 -5.75 -9.67
CA ASP A 86 3.22 -6.38 -9.00
C ASP A 86 3.66 -7.10 -7.73
N PHE A 87 3.72 -6.34 -6.65
CA PHE A 87 4.14 -6.86 -5.35
C PHE A 87 3.10 -7.78 -4.70
N LEU A 88 1.80 -7.66 -5.03
CA LEU A 88 0.79 -8.59 -4.53
C LEU A 88 1.00 -10.00 -5.10
N SER A 89 1.02 -10.13 -6.42
CA SER A 89 1.25 -11.41 -7.09
C SER A 89 2.64 -11.96 -6.76
N GLY A 90 3.65 -11.08 -6.69
CA GLY A 90 4.99 -11.43 -6.22
C GLY A 90 4.99 -11.99 -4.81
N SER A 91 4.22 -11.41 -3.89
CA SER A 91 4.08 -11.89 -2.51
C SER A 91 3.42 -13.26 -2.45
N VAL A 92 2.31 -13.46 -3.18
CA VAL A 92 1.60 -14.73 -3.23
C VAL A 92 2.49 -15.83 -3.79
N MET A 93 3.09 -15.63 -4.96
CA MET A 93 3.94 -16.63 -5.60
C MET A 93 5.26 -16.85 -4.85
N GLY A 94 5.89 -15.78 -4.38
CA GLY A 94 7.12 -15.85 -3.59
C GLY A 94 6.92 -16.62 -2.29
N THR A 95 5.82 -16.37 -1.57
CA THR A 95 5.45 -17.13 -0.37
C THR A 95 5.20 -18.60 -0.70
N ALA A 96 4.42 -18.89 -1.74
CA ALA A 96 4.14 -20.25 -2.16
C ALA A 96 5.44 -21.00 -2.50
N TYR A 97 6.33 -20.40 -3.26
CA TYR A 97 7.61 -21.01 -3.62
C TYR A 97 8.56 -21.18 -2.43
N ALA A 98 8.55 -20.26 -1.46
CA ALA A 98 9.31 -20.39 -0.23
C ALA A 98 8.85 -21.60 0.58
N ILE A 99 7.54 -21.80 0.71
CA ILE A 99 6.93 -22.90 1.46
C ILE A 99 7.16 -24.24 0.74
N ILE A 100 6.89 -24.32 -0.58
CA ILE A 100 7.11 -25.54 -1.36
C ILE A 100 8.56 -25.98 -1.35
N SER A 101 9.51 -25.02 -1.47
CA SER A 101 10.94 -25.33 -1.51
C SER A 101 11.55 -25.61 -0.13
N GLY A 102 10.87 -25.25 0.96
CA GLY A 102 11.43 -25.31 2.31
C GLY A 102 12.63 -24.39 2.57
N ARG A 103 12.91 -23.43 1.66
CA ARG A 103 14.10 -22.56 1.73
C ARG A 103 13.89 -21.28 2.53
N GLY A 104 12.72 -21.12 3.12
CA GLY A 104 12.37 -20.00 4.00
C GLY A 104 12.10 -18.68 3.29
N ALA A 105 11.71 -17.67 4.08
CA ALA A 105 11.18 -16.39 3.60
C ALA A 105 12.16 -15.61 2.69
N ALA A 106 13.47 -15.63 2.98
CA ALA A 106 14.47 -14.91 2.18
C ALA A 106 14.53 -15.39 0.72
N TYR A 107 14.29 -16.70 0.50
CA TYR A 107 14.16 -17.25 -0.86
C TYR A 107 12.91 -16.73 -1.57
N GLY A 108 11.77 -16.73 -0.87
CA GLY A 108 10.52 -16.19 -1.40
C GLY A 108 10.59 -14.71 -1.77
N ILE A 109 11.20 -13.88 -0.91
CA ILE A 109 11.43 -12.46 -1.17
C ILE A 109 12.30 -12.27 -2.42
N GLY A 110 13.40 -13.05 -2.54
CA GLY A 110 14.28 -12.98 -3.70
C GLY A 110 13.58 -13.33 -5.01
N LEU A 111 12.64 -14.26 -5.01
CA LEU A 111 11.85 -14.63 -6.20
C LEU A 111 10.67 -13.67 -6.46
N ALA A 112 10.09 -13.10 -5.42
CA ALA A 112 8.92 -12.21 -5.55
C ALA A 112 9.21 -11.00 -6.45
N ILE A 113 10.43 -10.47 -6.40
CA ILE A 113 10.84 -9.28 -7.16
C ILE A 113 10.84 -9.55 -8.67
N PRO A 114 11.61 -10.52 -9.20
CA PRO A 114 11.60 -10.80 -10.64
C PRO A 114 10.22 -11.26 -11.13
N ILE A 115 9.46 -11.99 -10.31
CA ILE A 115 8.09 -12.38 -10.65
C ILE A 115 7.20 -11.14 -10.77
N GLY A 116 7.25 -10.22 -9.81
CA GLY A 116 6.47 -8.98 -9.85
C GLY A 116 6.83 -8.11 -11.07
N LEU A 117 8.11 -8.06 -11.44
CA LEU A 117 8.56 -7.36 -12.66
C LEU A 117 8.04 -8.00 -13.95
N LEU A 118 8.04 -9.34 -14.03
CA LEU A 118 7.47 -10.04 -15.18
C LEU A 118 5.96 -9.79 -15.30
N LEU A 119 5.24 -9.81 -14.18
CA LEU A 119 3.80 -9.57 -14.14
C LEU A 119 3.42 -8.12 -14.49
N THR A 120 4.36 -7.19 -14.39
CA THR A 120 4.17 -5.82 -14.89
C THR A 120 3.87 -5.79 -16.40
N GLN A 121 4.40 -6.74 -17.19
CA GLN A 121 4.10 -6.85 -18.62
C GLN A 121 2.63 -7.24 -18.85
N MET A 122 2.05 -8.05 -17.95
CA MET A 122 0.62 -8.39 -18.00
C MET A 122 -0.27 -7.18 -17.70
N ASP A 123 0.19 -6.26 -16.87
CA ASP A 123 -0.48 -4.98 -16.62
C ASP A 123 -0.57 -4.14 -17.90
N ILE A 124 0.52 -4.07 -18.68
CA ILE A 124 0.55 -3.35 -19.96
C ILE A 124 -0.45 -3.97 -20.95
N LEU A 125 -0.49 -5.30 -21.05
CA LEU A 125 -1.45 -6.00 -21.91
C LEU A 125 -2.90 -5.74 -21.49
N ALA A 126 -3.18 -5.75 -20.19
CA ALA A 126 -4.50 -5.44 -19.67
C ALA A 126 -4.92 -4.00 -20.00
N ARG A 127 -4.00 -3.03 -19.90
CA ARG A 127 -4.26 -1.63 -20.29
C ARG A 127 -4.59 -1.51 -21.76
N LEU A 128 -3.85 -2.19 -22.64
CA LEU A 128 -4.13 -2.21 -24.06
C LEU A 128 -5.54 -2.78 -24.36
N ALA A 129 -5.89 -3.91 -23.75
CA ALA A 129 -7.23 -4.48 -23.89
C ALA A 129 -8.32 -3.52 -23.38
N ASN A 130 -8.10 -2.90 -22.23
CA ASN A 130 -9.05 -1.94 -21.67
C ASN A 130 -9.20 -0.66 -22.50
N THR A 131 -8.16 -0.23 -23.21
CA THR A 131 -8.24 0.90 -24.16
C THR A 131 -9.28 0.62 -25.27
N TYR A 132 -9.35 -0.63 -25.75
CA TYR A 132 -10.37 -1.03 -26.73
C TYR A 132 -11.79 -0.88 -26.14
N PHE A 133 -12.04 -1.46 -24.96
CA PHE A 133 -13.35 -1.36 -24.30
C PHE A 133 -13.73 0.09 -24.00
N GLN A 134 -12.79 0.90 -23.51
CA GLN A 134 -13.00 2.32 -23.23
C GLN A 134 -13.38 3.11 -24.49
N ASN A 135 -12.69 2.90 -25.61
CA ASN A 135 -12.99 3.57 -26.87
C ASN A 135 -14.37 3.13 -27.43
N HIS A 136 -14.74 1.86 -27.25
CA HIS A 136 -16.05 1.37 -27.65
C HIS A 136 -17.15 1.98 -26.79
N ALA A 137 -16.97 1.98 -25.46
CA ALA A 137 -17.89 2.59 -24.51
C ALA A 137 -18.12 4.09 -24.80
N THR A 138 -17.07 4.82 -25.15
CA THR A 138 -17.18 6.25 -25.52
C THR A 138 -18.08 6.44 -26.75
N LYS A 139 -17.90 5.64 -27.79
CA LYS A 139 -18.73 5.70 -29.01
C LYS A 139 -20.21 5.33 -28.75
N GLU A 140 -20.44 4.36 -27.89
CA GLU A 140 -21.77 3.93 -27.51
C GLU A 140 -22.45 4.95 -26.56
N ALA A 141 -21.68 5.65 -25.74
CA ALA A 141 -22.18 6.75 -24.92
C ALA A 141 -22.69 7.92 -25.76
N GLU A 142 -22.01 8.25 -26.88
CA GLU A 142 -22.47 9.27 -27.85
C GLU A 142 -23.82 8.89 -28.46
N LYS A 143 -24.13 7.60 -28.59
CA LYS A 143 -25.42 7.06 -29.09
C LYS A 143 -26.46 6.89 -27.99
N VAL A 144 -26.16 7.28 -26.73
CA VAL A 144 -27.02 7.11 -25.56
C VAL A 144 -27.35 5.61 -25.27
N ASN A 145 -26.46 4.70 -25.65
CA ASN A 145 -26.62 3.26 -25.46
C ASN A 145 -26.00 2.80 -24.13
N TYR A 146 -26.73 3.01 -23.04
CA TYR A 146 -26.23 2.71 -21.67
C TYR A 146 -25.90 1.24 -21.46
N THR A 147 -26.67 0.31 -22.02
CA THR A 147 -26.45 -1.14 -21.88
C THR A 147 -25.11 -1.58 -22.48
N ALA A 148 -24.71 -0.99 -23.62
CA ALA A 148 -23.42 -1.28 -24.21
C ALA A 148 -22.27 -0.73 -23.37
N VAL A 149 -22.42 0.48 -22.80
CA VAL A 149 -21.42 1.08 -21.90
C VAL A 149 -21.23 0.24 -20.63
N GLU A 150 -22.30 -0.24 -20.00
CA GLU A 150 -22.23 -1.12 -18.84
C GLU A 150 -21.52 -2.44 -19.15
N ARG A 151 -21.82 -3.03 -20.31
CA ARG A 151 -21.18 -4.27 -20.77
C ARG A 151 -19.68 -4.08 -21.02
N ASP A 152 -19.28 -2.99 -21.64
CA ASP A 152 -17.86 -2.69 -21.89
C ASP A 152 -17.10 -2.47 -20.58
N ASN A 153 -17.71 -1.83 -19.60
CA ASN A 153 -17.14 -1.68 -18.26
C ASN A 153 -16.93 -3.07 -17.59
N LEU A 154 -17.90 -3.96 -17.70
CA LEU A 154 -17.78 -5.32 -17.18
C LEU A 154 -16.66 -6.11 -17.87
N TYR A 155 -16.50 -6.00 -19.19
CA TYR A 155 -15.40 -6.62 -19.92
C TYR A 155 -14.04 -6.05 -19.50
N GLY A 156 -13.98 -4.75 -19.21
CA GLY A 156 -12.81 -4.11 -18.64
C GLY A 156 -12.41 -4.71 -17.28
N ILE A 157 -13.38 -4.94 -16.40
CA ILE A 157 -13.18 -5.59 -15.10
C ILE A 157 -12.62 -7.01 -15.29
N ILE A 158 -13.23 -7.81 -16.16
CA ILE A 158 -12.79 -9.18 -16.47
C ILE A 158 -11.35 -9.18 -16.99
N SER A 159 -11.01 -8.27 -17.89
CA SER A 159 -9.66 -8.12 -18.43
C SER A 159 -8.62 -7.89 -17.31
N TRP A 160 -8.91 -7.02 -16.36
CA TRP A 160 -8.04 -6.76 -15.22
C TRP A 160 -7.88 -7.97 -14.29
N VAL A 161 -8.97 -8.64 -13.96
CA VAL A 161 -8.92 -9.87 -13.12
C VAL A 161 -8.09 -10.94 -13.78
N LEU A 162 -8.34 -11.23 -15.06
CA LEU A 162 -7.67 -12.30 -15.80
C LEU A 162 -6.18 -12.01 -15.98
N SER A 163 -5.78 -10.75 -16.17
CA SER A 163 -4.37 -10.37 -16.32
C SER A 163 -3.48 -10.77 -15.13
N ARG A 164 -4.08 -10.93 -13.96
CA ARG A 164 -3.40 -11.37 -12.72
C ARG A 164 -3.69 -12.82 -12.38
N ALA A 165 -4.95 -13.23 -12.46
CA ALA A 165 -5.36 -14.58 -12.08
C ALA A 165 -4.72 -15.66 -12.96
N ILE A 166 -4.65 -15.46 -14.29
CA ILE A 166 -4.11 -16.46 -15.20
C ILE A 166 -2.60 -16.71 -14.98
N PRO A 167 -1.71 -15.70 -14.95
CA PRO A 167 -0.30 -15.95 -14.71
C PRO A 167 -0.02 -16.57 -13.34
N VAL A 168 -0.74 -16.15 -12.30
CA VAL A 168 -0.59 -16.73 -10.96
C VAL A 168 -1.07 -18.19 -10.94
N PHE A 169 -2.20 -18.49 -11.59
CA PHE A 169 -2.69 -19.86 -11.72
C PHE A 169 -1.66 -20.76 -12.42
N ILE A 170 -1.12 -20.32 -13.56
CA ILE A 170 -0.10 -21.07 -14.29
C ILE A 170 1.15 -21.23 -13.42
N GLY A 171 1.65 -20.17 -12.80
CA GLY A 171 2.84 -20.19 -11.98
C GLY A 171 2.71 -21.10 -10.76
N LEU A 172 1.55 -21.12 -10.09
CA LEU A 172 1.31 -22.00 -8.95
C LEU A 172 1.07 -23.46 -9.37
N THR A 173 0.42 -23.70 -10.51
CA THR A 173 0.19 -25.06 -11.05
C THR A 173 1.51 -25.73 -11.37
N PHE A 174 2.43 -25.02 -12.00
CA PHE A 174 3.76 -25.52 -12.32
C PHE A 174 4.80 -25.20 -11.23
N GLY A 175 4.36 -24.76 -10.04
CA GLY A 175 5.20 -24.22 -8.98
C GLY A 175 6.38 -25.11 -8.61
N ALA A 176 6.16 -26.42 -8.41
CA ALA A 176 7.24 -27.36 -8.10
C ALA A 176 8.24 -27.50 -9.25
N THR A 177 7.77 -27.52 -10.50
CA THR A 177 8.64 -27.57 -11.70
C THR A 177 9.41 -26.27 -11.87
N VAL A 178 8.75 -25.13 -11.68
CA VAL A 178 9.37 -23.78 -11.73
C VAL A 178 10.45 -23.65 -10.67
N VAL A 179 10.18 -24.07 -9.43
CA VAL A 179 11.17 -24.07 -8.34
C VAL A 179 12.37 -24.97 -8.66
N LYS A 180 12.13 -26.17 -9.18
CA LYS A 180 13.22 -27.06 -9.62
C LYS A 180 14.04 -26.43 -10.74
N ALA A 181 13.40 -25.87 -11.76
CA ALA A 181 14.08 -25.19 -12.87
C ALA A 181 14.91 -24.01 -12.37
N ILE A 182 14.34 -23.15 -11.53
CA ILE A 182 15.03 -22.01 -10.91
C ILE A 182 16.26 -22.50 -10.14
N ASN A 183 16.12 -23.53 -9.32
CA ASN A 183 17.22 -24.04 -8.51
C ASN A 183 18.37 -24.64 -9.36
N ASN A 184 18.04 -25.20 -10.53
CA ASN A 184 19.04 -25.81 -11.40
C ASN A 184 19.69 -24.77 -12.34
N TRP A 185 18.95 -23.74 -12.72
CA TRP A 185 19.40 -22.76 -13.72
C TRP A 185 20.03 -21.50 -13.10
N ILE A 186 19.53 -21.07 -11.93
CA ILE A 186 20.05 -19.88 -11.27
C ILE A 186 21.31 -20.22 -10.47
N PRO A 187 22.47 -19.62 -10.78
CA PRO A 187 23.69 -19.80 -10.00
C PRO A 187 23.52 -19.29 -8.57
N THR A 188 24.24 -19.88 -7.64
CA THR A 188 24.15 -19.53 -6.21
C THR A 188 24.48 -18.07 -5.92
N TRP A 189 25.41 -17.47 -6.68
CA TRP A 189 25.75 -16.05 -6.53
C TRP A 189 24.57 -15.13 -6.89
N LEU A 190 23.82 -15.46 -7.95
CA LEU A 190 22.67 -14.68 -8.37
C LEU A 190 21.52 -14.83 -7.36
N MET A 191 21.26 -16.04 -6.86
CA MET A 191 20.25 -16.27 -5.84
C MET A 191 20.60 -15.52 -4.53
N ASN A 192 21.85 -15.52 -4.12
CA ASN A 192 22.29 -14.74 -2.96
C ASN A 192 22.17 -13.24 -3.20
N GLY A 193 22.48 -12.76 -4.40
CA GLY A 193 22.26 -11.37 -4.83
C GLY A 193 20.79 -10.96 -4.71
N LEU A 194 19.85 -11.79 -5.22
CA LEU A 194 18.41 -11.54 -5.11
C LEU A 194 17.93 -11.52 -3.66
N LYS A 195 18.40 -12.42 -2.82
CA LYS A 195 18.09 -12.41 -1.39
C LYS A 195 18.58 -11.14 -0.70
N THR A 196 19.81 -10.72 -1.01
CA THR A 196 20.39 -9.46 -0.47
C THR A 196 19.61 -8.24 -0.96
N ALA A 197 19.26 -8.19 -2.25
CA ALA A 197 18.40 -7.14 -2.80
C ALA A 197 17.05 -7.09 -2.06
N GLY A 198 16.44 -8.25 -1.79
CA GLY A 198 15.19 -8.34 -1.02
C GLY A 198 15.29 -7.73 0.39
N ILE A 199 16.43 -7.91 1.06
CA ILE A 199 16.66 -7.33 2.40
C ILE A 199 16.84 -5.80 2.32
N ILE A 200 17.38 -5.27 1.25
CA ILE A 200 17.61 -3.81 1.05
C ILE A 200 16.32 -3.08 0.62
N LEU A 201 15.39 -3.75 -0.05
CA LEU A 201 14.17 -3.13 -0.58
C LEU A 201 13.34 -2.35 0.46
N PRO A 202 13.11 -2.85 1.70
CA PRO A 202 12.41 -2.08 2.73
C PRO A 202 13.09 -0.75 3.04
N ALA A 203 14.42 -0.72 3.12
CA ALA A 203 15.17 0.51 3.34
C ALA A 203 15.00 1.50 2.19
N MET A 204 14.99 1.02 0.94
CA MET A 204 14.71 1.83 -0.24
C MET A 204 13.28 2.39 -0.23
N GLY A 205 12.28 1.57 0.10
CA GLY A 205 10.89 2.01 0.23
C GLY A 205 10.70 3.12 1.26
N ILE A 206 11.32 2.95 2.45
CA ILE A 206 11.33 3.97 3.50
C ILE A 206 12.05 5.26 3.02
N ALA A 207 13.19 5.13 2.34
CA ALA A 207 13.93 6.29 1.82
C ALA A 207 13.11 7.07 0.78
N ILE A 208 12.36 6.40 -0.08
CA ILE A 208 11.44 7.03 -1.03
C ILE A 208 10.32 7.76 -0.27
N LEU A 209 9.69 7.10 0.70
CA LEU A 209 8.65 7.72 1.54
C LEU A 209 9.17 8.99 2.22
N MET A 210 10.39 8.96 2.77
CA MET A 210 11.02 10.11 3.41
C MET A 210 11.17 11.32 2.49
N ARG A 211 11.33 11.14 1.17
CA ARG A 211 11.40 12.24 0.20
C ARG A 211 10.09 13.02 0.08
N TYR A 212 8.94 12.37 0.36
CA TYR A 212 7.63 13.02 0.34
C TYR A 212 7.27 13.70 1.67
N LEU A 213 7.99 13.37 2.74
CA LEU A 213 7.77 13.99 4.05
C LEU A 213 8.54 15.31 4.16
N PRO A 214 8.01 16.34 4.85
CA PRO A 214 8.69 17.61 5.08
C PRO A 214 9.79 17.47 6.15
N LEU A 215 10.82 16.65 5.87
CA LEU A 215 11.89 16.31 6.81
C LEU A 215 12.61 17.53 7.35
N LYS A 216 12.80 18.60 6.54
CA LYS A 216 13.42 19.85 6.99
C LYS A 216 12.73 20.46 8.22
N ARG A 217 11.41 20.23 8.36
CA ARG A 217 10.64 20.74 9.50
C ARG A 217 10.65 19.78 10.68
N TYR A 218 10.78 18.48 10.43
CA TYR A 218 10.63 17.42 11.43
C TYR A 218 11.91 16.62 11.66
N TYR A 219 13.08 17.12 11.26
CA TYR A 219 14.36 16.40 11.34
C TYR A 219 14.73 15.97 12.76
N LEU A 220 14.31 16.72 13.80
CA LEU A 220 14.54 16.38 15.20
C LEU A 220 13.85 15.05 15.58
N TYR A 221 12.63 14.83 15.10
CA TYR A 221 11.93 13.53 15.34
C TYR A 221 12.58 12.39 14.59
N PHE A 222 13.15 12.66 13.41
CA PHE A 222 13.92 11.67 12.68
C PHE A 222 15.20 11.27 13.44
N ILE A 223 15.95 12.23 13.94
CA ILE A 223 17.17 12.00 14.75
C ILE A 223 16.81 11.23 16.02
N LEU A 224 15.72 11.61 16.70
CA LEU A 224 15.24 10.91 17.89
C LEU A 224 14.92 9.43 17.60
N GLY A 225 14.17 9.16 16.54
CA GLY A 225 13.83 7.79 16.12
C GLY A 225 15.07 6.98 15.74
N PHE A 226 16.02 7.59 15.03
CA PHE A 226 17.28 6.97 14.68
C PHE A 226 18.11 6.63 15.94
N ALA A 227 18.25 7.56 16.88
CA ALA A 227 18.98 7.33 18.12
C ALA A 227 18.34 6.21 18.96
N LEU A 228 17.00 6.20 19.11
CA LEU A 228 16.31 5.14 19.82
C LEU A 228 16.56 3.76 19.20
N MET A 229 16.51 3.65 17.87
CA MET A 229 16.81 2.37 17.19
C MET A 229 18.29 2.01 17.26
N ALA A 230 19.21 2.96 17.15
CA ALA A 230 20.64 2.67 17.19
C ALA A 230 21.09 2.13 18.56
N TYR A 231 20.57 2.69 19.64
CA TYR A 231 21.03 2.33 21.00
C TYR A 231 20.13 1.30 21.69
N PHE A 232 18.85 1.24 21.35
CA PHE A 232 17.87 0.41 22.06
C PHE A 232 17.18 -0.63 21.15
N ALA A 233 17.74 -0.98 20.00
CA ALA A 233 17.16 -1.95 19.07
C ALA A 233 16.85 -3.33 19.67
N LYS A 234 17.59 -3.74 20.72
CA LYS A 234 17.34 -5.01 21.44
C LYS A 234 16.14 -4.95 22.38
N GLN A 235 15.84 -3.77 22.94
CA GLN A 235 14.77 -3.55 23.92
C GLN A 235 13.48 -3.05 23.25
N PHE A 236 13.62 -2.26 22.19
CA PHE A 236 12.49 -1.71 21.45
C PHE A 236 12.24 -2.50 20.16
N SER A 237 11.05 -3.07 20.05
CA SER A 237 10.58 -3.57 18.75
C SER A 237 10.19 -2.39 17.85
N LEU A 238 10.17 -2.63 16.54
CA LEU A 238 9.68 -1.62 15.57
C LEU A 238 8.27 -1.12 15.91
N LEU A 239 7.42 -2.00 16.44
CA LEU A 239 6.08 -1.64 16.93
C LEU A 239 6.15 -0.69 18.13
N GLY A 240 7.01 -0.94 19.10
CA GLY A 240 7.22 -0.07 20.25
C GLY A 240 7.66 1.33 19.82
N LEU A 241 8.59 1.44 18.87
CA LEU A 241 9.01 2.71 18.31
C LEU A 241 7.87 3.44 17.58
N ALA A 242 7.05 2.71 16.83
CA ALA A 242 5.88 3.29 16.16
C ALA A 242 4.86 3.85 17.15
N LEU A 243 4.61 3.17 18.27
CA LEU A 243 3.71 3.67 19.35
C LEU A 243 4.26 4.93 20.02
N VAL A 244 5.57 4.99 20.28
CA VAL A 244 6.21 6.21 20.81
C VAL A 244 6.07 7.36 19.80
N GLY A 245 6.35 7.12 18.53
CA GLY A 245 6.17 8.11 17.47
C GLY A 245 4.74 8.61 17.35
N PHE A 246 3.77 7.70 17.41
CA PHE A 246 2.33 8.05 17.40
C PHE A 246 1.96 8.93 18.60
N SER A 247 2.43 8.60 19.81
CA SER A 247 2.16 9.37 21.01
C SER A 247 2.73 10.79 20.92
N LEU A 248 3.97 10.93 20.41
CA LEU A 248 4.60 12.24 20.18
C LEU A 248 3.83 13.06 19.13
N ALA A 249 3.38 12.43 18.05
CA ALA A 249 2.57 13.08 17.03
C ALA A 249 1.23 13.57 17.60
N ALA A 250 0.55 12.76 18.43
CA ALA A 250 -0.69 13.13 19.09
C ALA A 250 -0.49 14.35 20.01
N ILE A 251 0.55 14.36 20.85
CA ILE A 251 0.90 15.50 21.71
C ILE A 251 1.13 16.77 20.89
N TYR A 252 1.91 16.66 19.80
CA TYR A 252 2.18 17.79 18.92
C TYR A 252 0.90 18.37 18.30
N VAL A 253 -0.01 17.52 17.81
CA VAL A 253 -1.29 17.96 17.23
C VAL A 253 -2.16 18.64 18.28
N MET A 254 -2.26 18.07 19.50
CA MET A 254 -3.02 18.67 20.60
C MET A 254 -2.48 20.04 21.00
N GLN A 255 -1.16 20.20 21.11
CA GLN A 255 -0.54 21.50 21.42
C GLN A 255 -0.81 22.55 20.32
N LYS A 256 -0.69 22.13 19.04
CA LYS A 256 -0.96 23.02 17.91
C LYS A 256 -2.42 23.47 17.87
N GLN A 257 -3.38 22.57 18.15
CA GLN A 257 -4.79 22.93 18.20
C GLN A 257 -5.09 23.93 19.35
N LYS A 258 -4.45 23.73 20.51
CA LYS A 258 -4.59 24.65 21.64
C LYS A 258 -4.05 26.04 21.31
N ASN A 259 -2.88 26.13 20.67
CA ASN A 259 -2.30 27.41 20.27
C ASN A 259 -3.16 28.13 19.22
N ASN A 260 -3.66 27.41 18.21
CA ASN A 260 -4.55 28.00 17.20
C ASN A 260 -5.87 28.53 17.79
N LYS A 261 -6.44 27.82 18.80
CA LYS A 261 -7.62 28.31 19.51
C LYS A 261 -7.31 29.60 20.31
N SER A 262 -6.14 29.65 20.96
CA SER A 262 -5.73 30.84 21.71
C SER A 262 -5.46 32.04 20.80
N GLU A 263 -4.85 31.84 19.64
CA GLU A 263 -4.64 32.90 18.65
C GLU A 263 -5.96 33.42 18.06
N LYS A 264 -6.91 32.52 17.75
CA LYS A 264 -8.24 32.93 17.31
C LYS A 264 -8.98 33.75 18.38
N ALA A 265 -8.95 33.31 19.63
CA ALA A 265 -9.56 34.04 20.74
C ALA A 265 -8.94 35.44 20.91
N GLN A 266 -7.60 35.56 20.85
CA GLN A 266 -6.93 36.87 20.95
C GLN A 266 -7.22 37.81 19.77
N ASN A 267 -7.37 37.23 18.57
CA ASN A 267 -7.73 38.01 17.38
C ASN A 267 -9.17 38.53 17.45
N ILE A 268 -10.10 37.74 17.97
CA ILE A 268 -11.48 38.17 18.22
C ILE A 268 -11.51 39.31 19.28
N GLU A 269 -10.82 39.14 20.42
CA GLU A 269 -10.74 40.17 21.45
C GLU A 269 -10.12 41.49 20.93
N LYS A 270 -9.09 41.41 20.07
CA LYS A 270 -8.49 42.58 19.44
C LYS A 270 -9.43 43.26 18.42
N LYS A 271 -10.20 42.47 17.65
CA LYS A 271 -11.20 43.00 16.71
C LYS A 271 -12.30 43.72 17.49
N ASP A 272 -12.85 43.13 18.56
CA ASP A 272 -13.86 43.69 19.44
C ASP A 272 -13.37 45.00 20.14
N SER A 273 -12.12 45.02 20.58
CA SER A 273 -11.55 46.20 21.23
C SER A 273 -11.32 47.37 20.27
N ASN A 274 -10.97 47.08 19.03
CA ASN A 274 -10.81 48.10 17.98
C ASN A 274 -12.17 48.64 17.52
N SER A 275 -13.16 47.78 17.28
CA SER A 275 -14.55 48.20 16.98
C SER A 275 -15.14 49.08 18.07
N LYS A 276 -14.96 48.70 19.34
CA LYS A 276 -15.42 49.55 20.47
C LYS A 276 -14.72 50.90 20.55
N LYS A 277 -13.45 51.03 20.09
CA LYS A 277 -12.76 52.29 20.01
C LYS A 277 -13.26 53.15 18.85
N GLU A 278 -13.55 52.55 17.69
CA GLU A 278 -14.12 53.21 16.54
C GLU A 278 -15.53 53.76 16.82
N ILE A 279 -16.40 52.97 17.43
CA ILE A 279 -17.77 53.36 17.82
C ILE A 279 -17.71 54.54 18.84
N LYS A 280 -16.76 54.51 19.79
CA LYS A 280 -16.56 55.64 20.74
C LYS A 280 -16.04 56.90 20.09
N GLY A 281 -15.43 56.83 18.91
CA GLY A 281 -14.95 58.01 18.15
C GLY A 281 -16.02 58.69 17.27
N ILE A 282 -17.17 58.04 17.09
CA ILE A 282 -18.25 58.57 16.26
C ILE A 282 -19.06 59.60 17.08
N GLN A 283 -19.06 60.81 16.66
CA GLN A 283 -19.74 61.94 17.33
C GLN A 283 -21.28 61.97 17.06
N ASN A 284 -21.74 61.25 16.04
CA ASN A 284 -23.14 61.22 15.64
C ASN A 284 -23.84 59.98 16.22
N PRO A 285 -24.87 60.10 17.09
CA PRO A 285 -25.54 58.98 17.73
C PRO A 285 -26.19 57.99 16.75
N ASN A 286 -26.64 58.43 15.59
CA ASN A 286 -27.30 57.57 14.61
C ASN A 286 -26.28 56.71 13.84
N GLU A 287 -25.10 57.22 13.52
CA GLU A 287 -24.01 56.46 12.90
C GLU A 287 -23.40 55.43 13.87
N ALA A 288 -23.35 55.75 15.16
CA ALA A 288 -22.88 54.79 16.18
C ALA A 288 -23.81 53.57 16.33
N ILE A 289 -25.12 53.76 16.19
CA ILE A 289 -26.11 52.67 16.23
C ILE A 289 -25.99 51.77 14.99
N GLU A 290 -25.80 52.36 13.81
CA GLU A 290 -25.66 51.62 12.56
C GLU A 290 -24.35 50.83 12.49
N ALA A 291 -23.23 51.39 12.91
CA ALA A 291 -21.96 50.72 13.08
C ALA A 291 -22.02 49.54 14.04
N SER A 292 -22.71 49.70 15.18
CA SER A 292 -22.87 48.62 16.17
C SER A 292 -23.73 47.47 15.67
N ARG A 293 -24.64 47.64 14.71
CA ARG A 293 -25.44 46.59 14.09
C ARG A 293 -24.64 45.80 13.04
N ILE A 294 -23.81 46.47 12.27
CA ILE A 294 -22.93 45.85 11.27
C ILE A 294 -21.91 44.93 11.94
N ASP A 295 -21.29 45.40 13.06
CA ASP A 295 -20.36 44.57 13.84
C ASP A 295 -21.01 43.34 14.45
N ALA A 296 -22.29 43.41 14.87
CA ALA A 296 -23.01 42.29 15.42
C ALA A 296 -23.33 41.23 14.35
N GLU A 297 -23.66 41.62 13.12
CA GLU A 297 -23.91 40.72 11.99
C GLU A 297 -22.60 40.04 11.49
N GLU A 298 -21.44 40.76 11.48
CA GLU A 298 -20.16 40.13 11.09
C GLU A 298 -19.66 39.08 12.10
N VAL A 299 -19.91 39.28 13.40
CA VAL A 299 -19.51 38.31 14.45
C VAL A 299 -20.38 37.03 14.37
N GLU A 300 -21.62 37.13 13.94
CA GLU A 300 -22.52 35.96 13.80
C GLU A 300 -22.19 35.12 12.55
N PHE A 301 -21.51 35.71 11.54
CA PHE A 301 -21.10 35.03 10.30
C PHE A 301 -19.76 34.32 10.44
N ASP A 302 -18.87 34.71 11.38
CA ASP A 302 -17.53 34.15 11.63
C ASP A 302 -17.51 33.10 12.77
N ALA A 303 -18.63 32.78 13.42
CA ALA A 303 -18.79 31.82 14.48
C ALA A 303 -19.26 30.43 13.95
#